data_8469c579f17808787dd8ce6854e3d5e0
#
_entry.id   8469c579f17808787dd8ce6854e3d5e0
#
_cell.length_a   1.000
_cell.length_b   1.000
_cell.length_c   1.000
_cell.angle_alpha   90.00
_cell.angle_beta   90.00
_cell.angle_gamma   90.00
#
_symmetry.space_group_name_H-M   'P 1'
#
loop_
_entity.id
_entity.type
_entity.pdbx_description
1 polymer ?
#
loop_
_entity_poly.entity_id
_entity_poly.type
_entity_poly.pdbx_seq_one_letter_code
_entity_poly.pdbx_strand_id
1 'polypeptide(L)'
;MGADIKAIRARIKSVDSTRHITKAMQLVAASKIKRASNKMEASRFYRQVMLDAFSDLAVEKSSYSAQRDRNLPVLYIIIAGDRGLAGGYNNNIFRSAMTVLRDNDLVIPIGKRAAEYYTHHSNIVTREFNSVEKFTSEESAKVAETARNMFDEGKISAVTLIYTRFESMLSQSPDITYLLPLEKGRN
;
A
#
# COMPACT_ATOMS: atom_id res chain seq x y z
N MET A 1 11.72 -2.47 -54.32
CA MET A 1 12.94 -2.12 -53.57
C MET A 1 12.86 -0.76 -52.88
N GLY A 2 12.46 0.36 -53.56
CA GLY A 2 12.41 1.70 -52.91
C GLY A 2 11.38 1.84 -51.77
N ALA A 3 10.22 1.18 -51.87
CA ALA A 3 9.17 1.22 -50.85
C ALA A 3 9.60 0.51 -49.55
N ASP A 4 10.32 -0.61 -49.64
CA ASP A 4 10.80 -1.34 -48.48
C ASP A 4 11.85 -0.57 -47.66
N ILE A 5 12.76 0.13 -48.38
CA ILE A 5 13.78 0.96 -47.73
C ILE A 5 13.13 2.13 -46.97
N LYS A 6 12.09 2.76 -47.55
CA LYS A 6 11.34 3.83 -46.89
C LYS A 6 10.61 3.36 -45.67
N ALA A 7 9.99 2.17 -45.73
CA ALA A 7 9.31 1.54 -44.61
C ALA A 7 10.29 1.17 -43.46
N ILE A 8 11.46 0.64 -43.81
CA ILE A 8 12.52 0.32 -42.81
C ILE A 8 13.02 1.60 -42.14
N ARG A 9 13.29 2.68 -42.87
CA ARG A 9 13.74 3.96 -42.32
C ARG A 9 12.68 4.56 -41.37
N ALA A 10 11.40 4.49 -41.74
CA ALA A 10 10.30 4.92 -40.86
C ALA A 10 10.24 4.11 -39.58
N ARG A 11 10.43 2.79 -39.64
CA ARG A 11 10.47 1.90 -38.49
C ARG A 11 11.67 2.19 -37.58
N ILE A 12 12.87 2.40 -38.13
CA ILE A 12 14.07 2.80 -37.38
C ILE A 12 13.79 4.09 -36.59
N LYS A 13 13.24 5.12 -37.26
CA LYS A 13 12.90 6.41 -36.64
C LYS A 13 11.88 6.24 -35.49
N SER A 14 10.85 5.40 -35.68
CA SER A 14 9.84 5.10 -34.66
C SER A 14 10.46 4.40 -33.46
N VAL A 15 11.31 3.38 -33.68
CA VAL A 15 11.99 2.65 -32.60
C VAL A 15 12.96 3.57 -31.84
N ASP A 16 13.71 4.42 -32.55
CA ASP A 16 14.63 5.36 -31.90
C ASP A 16 13.87 6.40 -31.04
N SER A 17 12.75 6.93 -31.54
CA SER A 17 11.86 7.78 -30.75
C SER A 17 11.36 7.07 -29.48
N THR A 18 10.91 5.82 -29.60
CA THR A 18 10.46 5.02 -28.47
C THR A 18 11.59 4.80 -27.47
N ARG A 19 12.81 4.54 -27.94
CA ARG A 19 14.01 4.41 -27.10
C ARG A 19 14.29 5.66 -26.29
N HIS A 20 14.21 6.84 -26.90
CA HIS A 20 14.40 8.11 -26.21
C HIS A 20 13.34 8.33 -25.11
N ILE A 21 12.08 8.06 -25.41
CA ILE A 21 10.98 8.17 -24.44
C ILE A 21 11.21 7.21 -23.27
N THR A 22 11.55 5.96 -23.54
CA THR A 22 11.79 4.95 -22.50
C THR A 22 12.96 5.34 -21.60
N LYS A 23 14.04 5.87 -22.18
CA LYS A 23 15.20 6.36 -21.41
C LYS A 23 14.83 7.55 -20.51
N ALA A 24 14.04 8.49 -21.03
CA ALA A 24 13.52 9.60 -20.22
C ALA A 24 12.64 9.10 -19.07
N MET A 25 11.75 8.15 -19.33
CA MET A 25 10.92 7.52 -18.29
C MET A 25 11.77 6.80 -17.23
N GLN A 26 12.84 6.12 -17.63
CA GLN A 26 13.79 5.49 -16.70
C GLN A 26 14.44 6.51 -15.78
N LEU A 27 14.89 7.64 -16.27
CA LEU A 27 15.50 8.71 -15.47
C LEU A 27 14.50 9.32 -14.47
N VAL A 28 13.27 9.55 -14.90
CA VAL A 28 12.19 10.05 -14.03
C VAL A 28 11.88 9.02 -12.94
N ALA A 29 11.76 7.75 -13.30
CA ALA A 29 11.52 6.67 -12.32
C ALA A 29 12.65 6.58 -11.31
N ALA A 30 13.91 6.61 -11.73
CA ALA A 30 15.07 6.60 -10.84
C ALA A 30 15.07 7.77 -9.85
N SER A 31 14.72 8.98 -10.31
CA SER A 31 14.57 10.16 -9.45
C SER A 31 13.45 9.98 -8.42
N LYS A 32 12.28 9.43 -8.83
CA LYS A 32 11.17 9.16 -7.92
C LYS A 32 11.54 8.11 -6.86
N ILE A 33 12.22 7.05 -7.26
CA ILE A 33 12.71 6.02 -6.33
C ILE A 33 13.66 6.63 -5.31
N LYS A 34 14.63 7.42 -5.73
CA LYS A 34 15.57 8.07 -4.81
C LYS A 34 14.85 8.96 -3.79
N ARG A 35 13.86 9.75 -4.22
CA ARG A 35 13.06 10.57 -3.29
C ARG A 35 12.26 9.73 -2.32
N ALA A 36 11.62 8.64 -2.79
CA ALA A 36 10.87 7.73 -1.94
C ALA A 36 11.78 7.03 -0.92
N SER A 37 12.95 6.55 -1.35
CA SER A 37 13.94 5.92 -0.46
C SER A 37 14.45 6.88 0.60
N ASN A 38 14.72 8.14 0.25
CA ASN A 38 15.14 9.15 1.22
C ASN A 38 14.04 9.45 2.26
N LYS A 39 12.75 9.50 1.84
CA LYS A 39 11.63 9.66 2.77
C LYS A 39 11.49 8.46 3.71
N MET A 40 11.63 7.26 3.18
CA MET A 40 11.57 6.03 3.96
C MET A 40 12.71 5.99 5.00
N GLU A 41 13.93 6.34 4.59
CA GLU A 41 15.09 6.39 5.50
C GLU A 41 14.89 7.39 6.62
N ALA A 42 14.42 8.60 6.31
CA ALA A 42 14.12 9.63 7.30
C ALA A 42 13.01 9.19 8.30
N SER A 43 12.05 8.39 7.86
CA SER A 43 10.98 7.88 8.72
C SER A 43 11.38 6.68 9.57
N ARG A 44 12.45 5.96 9.23
CA ARG A 44 12.90 4.77 9.97
C ARG A 44 13.25 5.08 11.42
N PHE A 45 14.00 6.14 11.64
CA PHE A 45 14.38 6.55 13.00
C PHE A 45 13.15 6.89 13.84
N TYR A 46 12.24 7.69 13.29
CA TYR A 46 10.99 8.03 13.97
C TYR A 46 10.16 6.78 14.31
N ARG A 47 10.01 5.87 13.33
CA ARG A 47 9.32 4.60 13.54
C ARG A 47 9.95 3.79 14.67
N GLN A 48 11.28 3.67 14.71
CA GLN A 48 11.99 2.91 15.74
C GLN A 48 11.74 3.51 17.12
N VAL A 49 11.91 4.83 17.29
CA VAL A 49 11.67 5.52 18.56
C VAL A 49 10.23 5.32 19.02
N MET A 50 9.26 5.39 18.10
CA MET A 50 7.85 5.15 18.45
C MET A 50 7.61 3.70 18.88
N LEU A 51 8.16 2.73 18.18
CA LEU A 51 8.02 1.31 18.54
C LEU A 51 8.65 1.02 19.91
N ASP A 52 9.83 1.56 20.19
CA ASP A 52 10.50 1.41 21.48
C ASP A 52 9.66 2.04 22.61
N ALA A 53 9.12 3.24 22.39
CA ALA A 53 8.23 3.90 23.36
C ALA A 53 6.93 3.09 23.59
N PHE A 54 6.36 2.49 22.56
CA PHE A 54 5.18 1.63 22.70
C PHE A 54 5.47 0.31 23.40
N SER A 55 6.67 -0.25 23.23
CA SER A 55 7.05 -1.48 23.92
C SER A 55 7.15 -1.30 25.44
N ASP A 56 7.53 -0.10 25.89
CA ASP A 56 7.67 0.26 27.29
C ASP A 56 6.33 0.66 27.94
N LEU A 57 5.35 1.08 27.14
CA LEU A 57 4.02 1.36 27.63
C LEU A 57 3.33 0.04 28.02
N ALA A 58 2.68 0.05 29.19
CA ALA A 58 1.91 -1.11 29.68
C ALA A 58 0.68 -1.36 28.80
N VAL A 59 0.91 -1.98 27.64
CA VAL A 59 -0.11 -2.34 26.64
C VAL A 59 -1.25 -3.15 27.28
N GLU A 60 -0.95 -3.92 28.34
CA GLU A 60 -1.90 -4.80 29.04
C GLU A 60 -3.12 -4.09 29.65
N LYS A 61 -3.05 -2.79 29.89
CA LYS A 61 -4.17 -2.00 30.47
C LYS A 61 -4.84 -1.05 29.46
N SER A 62 -4.43 -1.10 28.19
CA SER A 62 -5.03 -0.26 27.16
C SER A 62 -6.33 -0.87 26.62
N SER A 63 -7.34 -0.02 26.37
CA SER A 63 -8.56 -0.43 25.66
C SER A 63 -8.27 -0.99 24.27
N TYR A 64 -7.13 -0.61 23.70
CA TYR A 64 -6.63 -1.08 22.38
C TYR A 64 -5.98 -2.45 22.43
N SER A 65 -5.73 -3.03 23.61
CA SER A 65 -5.24 -4.40 23.78
C SER A 65 -6.37 -5.40 24.00
N ALA A 66 -7.59 -4.91 24.22
CA ALA A 66 -8.75 -5.76 24.43
C ALA A 66 -9.09 -6.56 23.17
N GLN A 67 -9.12 -7.87 23.29
CA GLN A 67 -9.64 -8.71 22.23
C GLN A 67 -11.13 -8.45 22.04
N ARG A 68 -11.54 -8.24 20.80
CA ARG A 68 -12.94 -8.07 20.40
C ARG A 68 -13.53 -9.41 19.95
N ASP A 69 -14.85 -9.44 19.80
CA ASP A 69 -15.52 -10.62 19.25
C ASP A 69 -14.99 -10.92 17.84
N ARG A 70 -14.49 -12.15 17.64
CA ARG A 70 -13.92 -12.62 16.37
C ARG A 70 -14.94 -12.73 15.25
N ASN A 71 -16.24 -12.69 15.57
CA ASN A 71 -17.31 -12.67 14.58
C ASN A 71 -17.49 -11.28 13.93
N LEU A 72 -17.01 -10.21 14.57
CA LEU A 72 -17.01 -8.88 13.99
C LEU A 72 -16.07 -8.83 12.79
N PRO A 73 -16.36 -7.94 11.80
CA PRO A 73 -15.48 -7.75 10.66
C PRO A 73 -14.10 -7.24 11.07
N VAL A 74 -13.11 -7.56 10.27
CA VAL A 74 -11.77 -6.95 10.32
C VAL A 74 -11.74 -5.78 9.36
N LEU A 75 -11.10 -4.69 9.72
CA LEU A 75 -10.80 -3.59 8.82
C LEU A 75 -9.42 -3.80 8.21
N TYR A 76 -9.38 -3.93 6.89
CA TYR A 76 -8.16 -4.02 6.12
C TYR A 76 -7.84 -2.70 5.44
N ILE A 77 -6.66 -2.14 5.74
CA ILE A 77 -6.09 -1.01 5.02
C ILE A 77 -5.15 -1.59 3.96
N ILE A 78 -5.50 -1.45 2.67
CA ILE A 78 -4.79 -2.11 1.57
C ILE A 78 -4.14 -1.08 0.67
N ILE A 79 -2.81 -1.08 0.62
CA ILE A 79 -2.02 -0.15 -0.16
C ILE A 79 -1.54 -0.82 -1.45
N ALA A 80 -1.97 -0.29 -2.60
CA ALA A 80 -1.48 -0.69 -3.91
C ALA A 80 -1.08 0.53 -4.75
N GLY A 81 -0.45 0.31 -5.90
CA GLY A 81 0.04 1.40 -6.75
C GLY A 81 -1.07 2.15 -7.48
N ASP A 82 -0.71 3.35 -8.01
CA ASP A 82 -1.62 4.14 -8.85
C ASP A 82 -1.57 3.71 -10.32
N ARG A 83 -0.49 3.04 -10.75
CA ARG A 83 -0.26 2.69 -12.15
C ARG A 83 -0.27 1.18 -12.38
N GLY A 84 -0.66 0.78 -13.58
CA GLY A 84 -0.45 -0.57 -14.10
C GLY A 84 0.95 -0.74 -14.71
N LEU A 85 1.15 -1.87 -15.37
CA LEU A 85 2.41 -2.24 -16.03
C LEU A 85 3.61 -2.29 -15.05
N ALA A 86 3.34 -2.61 -13.79
CA ALA A 86 4.31 -2.75 -12.72
C ALA A 86 4.62 -4.24 -12.40
N GLY A 87 4.59 -5.10 -13.41
CA GLY A 87 4.73 -6.55 -13.21
C GLY A 87 3.66 -7.09 -12.27
N GLY A 88 4.04 -7.97 -11.36
CA GLY A 88 3.15 -8.56 -10.36
C GLY A 88 2.83 -7.70 -9.14
N TYR A 89 3.37 -6.48 -9.04
CA TYR A 89 3.28 -5.66 -7.84
C TYR A 89 1.87 -5.57 -7.24
N ASN A 90 0.91 -5.05 -8.00
CA ASN A 90 -0.47 -4.90 -7.52
C ASN A 90 -1.16 -6.26 -7.31
N ASN A 91 -0.99 -7.19 -8.25
CA ASN A 91 -1.62 -8.51 -8.17
C ASN A 91 -1.12 -9.33 -6.98
N ASN A 92 0.14 -9.19 -6.58
CA ASN A 92 0.67 -9.88 -5.41
C ASN A 92 0.03 -9.38 -4.12
N ILE A 93 -0.22 -8.06 -4.00
CA ILE A 93 -0.97 -7.47 -2.88
C ILE A 93 -2.40 -8.05 -2.84
N PHE A 94 -3.12 -8.03 -3.95
CA PHE A 94 -4.50 -8.52 -3.99
C PHE A 94 -4.58 -10.01 -3.68
N ARG A 95 -3.65 -10.81 -4.20
CA ARG A 95 -3.57 -12.24 -3.90
C ARG A 95 -3.29 -12.48 -2.42
N SER A 96 -2.36 -11.72 -1.83
CA SER A 96 -2.09 -11.79 -0.39
C SER A 96 -3.32 -11.40 0.44
N ALA A 97 -4.02 -10.34 0.04
CA ALA A 97 -5.25 -9.93 0.72
C ALA A 97 -6.34 -11.01 0.65
N MET A 98 -6.52 -11.65 -0.49
CA MET A 98 -7.52 -12.72 -0.67
C MET A 98 -7.29 -13.95 0.23
N THR A 99 -6.09 -14.15 0.76
CA THR A 99 -5.81 -15.28 1.69
C THR A 99 -6.35 -15.03 3.09
N VAL A 100 -6.69 -13.79 3.43
CA VAL A 100 -7.09 -13.40 4.78
C VAL A 100 -8.44 -12.70 4.87
N LEU A 101 -8.93 -12.08 3.78
CA LEU A 101 -10.21 -11.39 3.74
C LEU A 101 -11.38 -12.39 3.77
N ARG A 102 -12.40 -12.08 4.58
CA ARG A 102 -13.71 -12.73 4.61
C ARG A 102 -14.75 -11.84 3.93
N ASP A 103 -15.88 -12.38 3.56
CA ASP A 103 -16.94 -11.68 2.83
C ASP A 103 -17.52 -10.47 3.59
N ASN A 104 -17.53 -10.51 4.92
CA ASN A 104 -18.03 -9.44 5.78
C ASN A 104 -16.96 -8.42 6.21
N ASP A 105 -15.70 -8.63 5.87
CA ASP A 105 -14.62 -7.73 6.25
C ASP A 105 -14.70 -6.39 5.48
N LEU A 106 -14.14 -5.37 6.10
CA LEU A 106 -14.19 -4.00 5.60
C LEU A 106 -12.84 -3.58 5.01
N VAL A 107 -12.86 -2.74 3.98
CA VAL A 107 -11.62 -2.31 3.29
C VAL A 107 -11.54 -0.80 3.17
N ILE A 108 -10.38 -0.25 3.49
CA ILE A 108 -9.94 1.09 3.09
C ILE A 108 -8.84 0.90 2.03
N PRO A 109 -9.17 1.06 0.75
CA PRO A 109 -8.17 0.98 -0.31
C PRO A 109 -7.39 2.28 -0.42
N ILE A 110 -6.06 2.19 -0.50
CA ILE A 110 -5.15 3.31 -0.74
C ILE A 110 -4.43 3.09 -2.07
N GLY A 111 -4.57 4.06 -2.97
CA GLY A 111 -4.06 4.00 -4.34
C GLY A 111 -5.09 3.56 -5.36
N LYS A 112 -4.91 4.05 -6.59
CA LYS A 112 -5.88 3.90 -7.67
C LYS A 112 -6.21 2.43 -7.97
N ARG A 113 -5.20 1.55 -8.00
CA ARG A 113 -5.41 0.14 -8.31
C ARG A 113 -6.12 -0.61 -7.18
N ALA A 114 -5.89 -0.24 -5.93
CA ALA A 114 -6.65 -0.79 -4.81
C ALA A 114 -8.12 -0.34 -4.88
N ALA A 115 -8.37 0.94 -5.10
CA ALA A 115 -9.73 1.48 -5.22
C ALA A 115 -10.51 0.82 -6.36
N GLU A 116 -9.90 0.65 -7.54
CA GLU A 116 -10.51 -0.02 -8.68
C GLU A 116 -10.83 -1.50 -8.40
N TYR A 117 -9.87 -2.22 -7.81
CA TYR A 117 -10.02 -3.66 -7.53
C TYR A 117 -11.15 -3.92 -6.53
N TYR A 118 -11.14 -3.22 -5.40
CA TYR A 118 -12.11 -3.46 -4.33
C TYR A 118 -13.48 -2.84 -4.57
N THR A 119 -13.68 -1.98 -5.57
CA THR A 119 -14.99 -1.43 -5.94
C THR A 119 -16.06 -2.50 -6.14
N HIS A 120 -15.67 -3.68 -6.58
CA HIS A 120 -16.59 -4.78 -6.91
C HIS A 120 -16.45 -6.01 -5.98
N HIS A 121 -15.54 -6.02 -5.02
CA HIS A 121 -15.16 -7.24 -4.31
C HIS A 121 -15.32 -7.19 -2.80
N SER A 122 -15.54 -6.01 -2.19
CA SER A 122 -15.53 -5.87 -0.73
C SER A 122 -16.33 -4.67 -0.25
N ASN A 123 -16.68 -4.69 1.03
CA ASN A 123 -17.32 -3.57 1.70
C ASN A 123 -16.30 -2.44 1.90
N ILE A 124 -16.39 -1.41 1.08
CA ILE A 124 -15.50 -0.24 1.12
C ILE A 124 -16.01 0.76 2.15
N VAL A 125 -15.15 1.15 3.09
CA VAL A 125 -15.45 2.17 4.12
C VAL A 125 -15.39 3.58 3.52
N THR A 126 -14.36 3.86 2.70
CA THR A 126 -14.19 5.15 2.02
C THR A 126 -13.45 4.99 0.70
N ARG A 127 -13.67 5.92 -0.24
CA ARG A 127 -13.02 5.96 -1.56
C ARG A 127 -12.12 7.19 -1.75
N GLU A 128 -11.82 7.89 -0.68
CA GLU A 128 -11.10 9.18 -0.73
C GLU A 128 -9.63 9.01 -1.12
N PHE A 129 -9.00 7.89 -0.74
CA PHE A 129 -7.55 7.68 -0.85
C PHE A 129 -7.16 7.02 -2.17
N ASN A 130 -7.54 7.62 -3.29
CA ASN A 130 -7.37 7.04 -4.62
C ASN A 130 -6.01 7.30 -5.28
N SER A 131 -5.01 7.81 -4.56
CA SER A 131 -3.65 8.01 -5.07
C SER A 131 -2.60 7.89 -3.97
N VAL A 132 -1.65 6.96 -4.15
CA VAL A 132 -0.49 6.82 -3.26
C VAL A 132 0.49 7.98 -3.44
N GLU A 133 0.64 8.51 -4.65
CA GLU A 133 1.56 9.61 -4.93
C GLU A 133 1.15 10.90 -4.18
N LYS A 134 -0.14 11.09 -3.95
CA LYS A 134 -0.71 12.24 -3.23
C LYS A 134 -0.99 11.98 -1.76
N PHE A 135 -0.79 10.75 -1.30
CA PHE A 135 -1.09 10.36 0.08
C PHE A 135 -0.17 11.06 1.07
N THR A 136 -0.75 11.89 1.92
CA THR A 136 -0.05 12.76 2.88
C THR A 136 -0.13 12.21 4.30
N SER A 137 0.61 12.85 5.22
CA SER A 137 0.50 12.55 6.65
C SER A 137 -0.90 12.89 7.21
N GLU A 138 -1.57 13.91 6.66
CA GLU A 138 -2.93 14.27 7.05
C GLU A 138 -3.93 13.18 6.63
N GLU A 139 -3.81 12.66 5.41
CA GLU A 139 -4.64 11.53 4.95
C GLU A 139 -4.38 10.26 5.77
N SER A 140 -3.12 10.02 6.14
CA SER A 140 -2.75 8.94 7.06
C SER A 140 -3.43 9.09 8.42
N ALA A 141 -3.48 10.30 8.97
CA ALA A 141 -4.18 10.58 10.23
C ALA A 141 -5.69 10.33 10.12
N LYS A 142 -6.33 10.72 9.01
CA LYS A 142 -7.76 10.45 8.75
C LYS A 142 -8.06 8.94 8.69
N VAL A 143 -7.20 8.17 8.01
CA VAL A 143 -7.32 6.71 7.98
C VAL A 143 -7.21 6.12 9.38
N ALA A 144 -6.21 6.56 10.16
CA ALA A 144 -5.99 6.10 11.52
C ALA A 144 -7.17 6.46 12.45
N GLU A 145 -7.71 7.67 12.33
CA GLU A 145 -8.87 8.13 13.09
C GLU A 145 -10.11 7.30 12.75
N THR A 146 -10.37 7.07 11.47
CA THR A 146 -11.49 6.23 11.02
C THR A 146 -11.38 4.82 11.60
N ALA A 147 -10.19 4.21 11.49
CA ALA A 147 -9.95 2.87 12.01
C ALA A 147 -10.11 2.80 13.55
N ARG A 148 -9.58 3.78 14.26
CA ARG A 148 -9.71 3.89 15.71
C ARG A 148 -11.16 4.05 16.15
N ASN A 149 -11.91 4.97 15.55
CA ASN A 149 -13.30 5.19 15.89
C ASN A 149 -14.15 3.93 15.68
N MET A 150 -13.96 3.22 14.57
CA MET A 150 -14.66 1.97 14.32
C MET A 150 -14.29 0.88 15.33
N PHE A 151 -13.03 0.84 15.78
CA PHE A 151 -12.59 -0.10 16.81
C PHE A 151 -13.17 0.26 18.18
N ASP A 152 -13.14 1.54 18.58
CA ASP A 152 -13.68 2.03 19.84
C ASP A 152 -15.20 1.83 19.97
N GLU A 153 -15.91 2.01 18.86
CA GLU A 153 -17.36 1.77 18.77
C GLU A 153 -17.73 0.26 18.73
N GLY A 154 -16.75 -0.63 18.70
CA GLY A 154 -16.98 -2.07 18.64
C GLY A 154 -17.57 -2.55 17.32
N LYS A 155 -17.38 -1.80 16.23
CA LYS A 155 -17.85 -2.16 14.87
C LYS A 155 -16.93 -3.17 14.18
N ILE A 156 -15.67 -3.23 14.58
CA ILE A 156 -14.64 -4.11 14.03
C ILE A 156 -13.88 -4.83 15.15
N SER A 157 -13.38 -6.00 14.83
CA SER A 157 -12.58 -6.82 15.77
C SER A 157 -11.09 -6.50 15.72
N ALA A 158 -10.59 -6.06 14.57
CA ALA A 158 -9.17 -5.82 14.32
C ALA A 158 -8.95 -4.82 13.18
N VAL A 159 -7.74 -4.25 13.15
CA VAL A 159 -7.25 -3.44 12.03
C VAL A 159 -5.96 -4.06 11.51
N THR A 160 -5.91 -4.31 10.22
CA THR A 160 -4.79 -4.96 9.55
C THR A 160 -4.34 -4.14 8.34
N LEU A 161 -3.03 -3.93 8.20
CA LEU A 161 -2.42 -3.25 7.07
C LEU A 161 -1.82 -4.28 6.11
N ILE A 162 -2.17 -4.17 4.82
CA ILE A 162 -1.58 -4.97 3.74
C ILE A 162 -0.88 -4.04 2.75
N TYR A 163 0.41 -4.25 2.58
CA TYR A 163 1.25 -3.40 1.75
C TYR A 163 2.43 -4.18 1.18
N THR A 164 3.20 -3.56 0.29
CA THR A 164 4.47 -4.15 -0.19
C THR A 164 5.63 -3.65 0.67
N ARG A 165 6.30 -4.56 1.37
CA ARG A 165 7.54 -4.26 2.07
C ARG A 165 8.67 -4.09 1.07
N PHE A 166 9.34 -2.97 1.14
CA PHE A 166 10.55 -2.70 0.34
C PHE A 166 11.79 -3.17 1.10
N GLU A 167 12.41 -4.21 0.60
CA GLU A 167 13.69 -4.73 1.13
C GLU A 167 14.86 -4.18 0.32
N SER A 168 14.76 -4.24 -0.99
CA SER A 168 15.74 -3.71 -1.93
C SER A 168 15.08 -3.42 -3.29
N MET A 169 15.85 -2.87 -4.22
CA MET A 169 15.42 -2.68 -5.61
C MET A 169 15.04 -3.99 -6.32
N LEU A 170 15.58 -5.11 -5.87
CA LEU A 170 15.36 -6.44 -6.45
C LEU A 170 14.40 -7.31 -5.62
N SER A 171 14.21 -6.97 -4.34
CA SER A 171 13.37 -7.76 -3.43
C SER A 171 12.26 -6.89 -2.84
N GLN A 172 11.03 -7.27 -3.13
CA GLN A 172 9.83 -6.63 -2.63
C GLN A 172 8.78 -7.71 -2.43
N SER A 173 8.19 -7.78 -1.25
CA SER A 173 7.20 -8.79 -0.90
C SER A 173 5.95 -8.18 -0.26
N PRO A 174 4.75 -8.72 -0.54
CA PRO A 174 3.56 -8.37 0.24
C PRO A 174 3.77 -8.69 1.71
N ASP A 175 3.31 -7.80 2.56
CA ASP A 175 3.36 -7.95 4.01
C ASP A 175 2.01 -7.64 4.63
N ILE A 176 1.70 -8.37 5.71
CA ILE A 176 0.46 -8.23 6.47
C ILE A 176 0.85 -7.87 7.90
N THR A 177 0.55 -6.65 8.30
CA THR A 177 0.87 -6.13 9.63
C THR A 177 -0.41 -5.88 10.41
N TYR A 178 -0.53 -6.47 11.59
CA TYR A 178 -1.64 -6.23 12.51
C TYR A 178 -1.40 -4.93 13.27
N LEU A 179 -2.39 -4.02 13.27
CA LEU A 179 -2.31 -2.72 13.92
C LEU A 179 -3.12 -2.70 15.23
N LEU A 180 -4.31 -3.28 15.22
CA LEU A 180 -5.18 -3.42 16.39
C LEU A 180 -5.83 -4.81 16.40
N PRO A 181 -6.05 -5.40 17.58
CA PRO A 181 -5.61 -4.93 18.91
C PRO A 181 -4.09 -4.93 19.06
N LEU A 182 -3.58 -4.11 19.99
CA LEU A 182 -2.15 -4.06 20.30
C LEU A 182 -1.76 -5.36 21.03
N GLU A 183 -0.79 -6.07 20.51
CA GLU A 183 -0.25 -7.31 21.11
C GLU A 183 1.18 -7.04 21.63
N LYS A 184 1.45 -7.51 22.86
CA LYS A 184 2.78 -7.41 23.46
C LYS A 184 3.78 -8.28 22.69
N GLY A 185 4.85 -7.66 22.19
CA GLY A 185 5.96 -8.38 21.53
C GLY A 185 5.72 -8.79 20.08
N ARG A 186 4.66 -8.33 19.44
CA ARG A 186 4.41 -8.54 18.00
C ARG A 186 4.86 -7.32 17.22
N ASN A 187 6.15 -7.28 16.89
CA ASN A 187 6.79 -6.30 16.01
C ASN A 187 7.44 -6.99 14.82
#